data_52ee66f87c4332816ce8b919e3c43184
#
_entry.id   52ee66f87c4332816ce8b919e3c43184
#
_cell.length_a   1.000
_cell.length_b   1.000
_cell.length_c   1.000
_cell.angle_alpha   90.00
_cell.angle_beta   90.00
_cell.angle_gamma   90.00
#
_symmetry.space_group_name_H-M   'P 1'
#
loop_
_entity.id
_entity.type
_entity.pdbx_description
1 polymer ?
#
loop_
_entity_poly.entity_id
_entity_poly.type
_entity_poly.pdbx_seq_one_letter_code
_entity_poly.pdbx_strand_id
1 'polypeptide(L)'
;MKRLLLLLFIGIFSLIGISRVETLPQPREWTIGDSKMYARDSLLAWEHNQWLCLDKLWTKESNWRHEAYNKVAVYQNGVKRHAGGIPQILGLSPDTNPTEQIDRGIDYIIHRYSTPCKAWKFWQKNGWY
;
A
#
# COMPACT_ATOMS: atom_id res chain seq x y z
N MET A 1 70.53 -44.39 30.30
CA MET A 1 69.90 -43.09 30.55
C MET A 1 69.15 -42.70 29.29
N LYS A 2 67.83 -42.94 29.26
CA LYS A 2 66.97 -42.59 28.13
C LYS A 2 66.25 -41.28 28.49
N ARG A 3 66.55 -40.19 27.78
CA ARG A 3 65.87 -38.92 27.92
C ARG A 3 64.57 -39.01 27.15
N LEU A 4 63.43 -38.94 27.87
CA LEU A 4 62.08 -38.90 27.32
C LEU A 4 61.81 -37.44 26.93
N LEU A 5 61.66 -37.18 25.62
CA LEU A 5 61.29 -35.86 25.09
C LEU A 5 59.75 -35.74 25.09
N LEU A 6 59.26 -34.88 25.97
CA LEU A 6 57.81 -34.58 26.07
C LEU A 6 57.50 -33.49 25.02
N LEU A 7 56.86 -33.88 23.93
CA LEU A 7 56.35 -32.91 22.94
C LEU A 7 55.00 -32.35 23.43
N LEU A 8 55.00 -31.09 23.85
CA LEU A 8 53.82 -30.31 24.15
C LEU A 8 53.15 -29.88 22.82
N PHE A 9 52.06 -30.52 22.48
CA PHE A 9 51.17 -30.04 21.43
C PHE A 9 50.35 -28.84 21.96
N ILE A 10 50.74 -27.65 21.58
CA ILE A 10 49.92 -26.45 21.79
C ILE A 10 48.87 -26.44 20.68
N GLY A 11 47.66 -26.85 20.99
CA GLY A 11 46.50 -26.72 20.10
C GLY A 11 46.12 -25.26 19.98
N ILE A 12 46.35 -24.69 18.82
CA ILE A 12 45.81 -23.34 18.49
C ILE A 12 44.34 -23.53 18.16
N PHE A 13 43.45 -23.23 19.14
CA PHE A 13 42.03 -23.07 18.88
C PHE A 13 41.83 -21.76 18.12
N SER A 14 41.70 -21.84 16.80
CA SER A 14 41.19 -20.72 15.98
C SER A 14 39.74 -20.50 16.33
N LEU A 15 39.46 -19.45 17.09
CA LEU A 15 38.13 -18.90 17.26
C LEU A 15 37.68 -18.30 15.93
N ILE A 16 36.98 -19.08 15.10
CA ILE A 16 36.27 -18.57 13.94
C ILE A 16 35.12 -17.74 14.50
N GLY A 17 35.32 -16.43 14.53
CA GLY A 17 34.27 -15.49 14.82
C GLY A 17 33.17 -15.61 13.78
N ILE A 18 32.04 -16.21 14.13
CA ILE A 18 30.84 -16.20 13.31
C ILE A 18 30.32 -14.76 13.34
N SER A 19 30.67 -13.96 12.32
CA SER A 19 30.06 -12.66 12.10
C SER A 19 28.56 -12.89 11.90
N ARG A 20 27.75 -12.48 12.86
CA ARG A 20 26.32 -12.40 12.66
C ARG A 20 26.09 -11.41 11.52
N VAL A 21 25.66 -11.92 10.39
CA VAL A 21 25.08 -11.07 9.34
C VAL A 21 23.77 -10.54 9.91
N GLU A 22 23.77 -9.30 10.39
CA GLU A 22 22.53 -8.61 10.70
C GLU A 22 21.77 -8.44 9.39
N THR A 23 20.72 -9.25 9.20
CA THR A 23 19.80 -9.04 8.10
C THR A 23 19.12 -7.70 8.33
N LEU A 24 19.32 -6.76 7.40
CA LEU A 24 18.57 -5.50 7.41
C LEU A 24 17.08 -5.82 7.48
N PRO A 25 16.31 -5.08 8.30
CA PRO A 25 14.87 -5.29 8.36
C PRO A 25 14.29 -5.15 6.96
N GLN A 26 13.56 -6.17 6.51
CA GLN A 26 12.88 -6.13 5.21
C GLN A 26 11.87 -4.99 5.21
N PRO A 27 11.71 -4.27 4.10
CA PRO A 27 10.68 -3.26 3.98
C PRO A 27 9.32 -3.88 4.34
N ARG A 28 8.62 -3.25 5.28
CA ARG A 28 7.29 -3.72 5.67
C ARG A 28 6.33 -3.60 4.49
N GLU A 29 5.58 -4.65 4.21
CA GLU A 29 4.54 -4.64 3.20
C GLU A 29 3.46 -3.60 3.54
N TRP A 30 2.98 -2.88 2.52
CA TRP A 30 1.92 -1.89 2.63
C TRP A 30 0.57 -2.56 2.89
N THR A 31 -0.12 -2.13 3.93
CA THR A 31 -1.38 -2.73 4.36
C THR A 31 -2.60 -1.85 4.07
N ILE A 32 -3.80 -2.44 4.16
CA ILE A 32 -5.06 -1.69 4.13
C ILE A 32 -5.10 -0.63 5.25
N GLY A 33 -4.58 -0.96 6.44
CA GLY A 33 -4.47 -0.03 7.56
C GLY A 33 -3.62 1.21 7.23
N ASP A 34 -2.50 1.01 6.52
CA ASP A 34 -1.65 2.11 6.07
C ASP A 34 -2.36 3.01 5.07
N SER A 35 -3.11 2.41 4.12
CA SER A 35 -3.92 3.15 3.15
C SER A 35 -4.97 4.02 3.84
N LYS A 36 -5.69 3.46 4.82
CA LYS A 36 -6.70 4.19 5.58
C LYS A 36 -6.11 5.31 6.42
N MET A 37 -4.98 5.06 7.06
CA MET A 37 -4.28 6.06 7.87
C MET A 37 -3.81 7.22 6.98
N TYR A 38 -3.13 6.94 5.88
CA TYR A 38 -2.66 7.95 4.94
C TYR A 38 -3.80 8.81 4.39
N ALA A 39 -4.90 8.19 3.94
CA ALA A 39 -6.05 8.92 3.42
C ALA A 39 -6.74 9.79 4.48
N ARG A 40 -6.86 9.29 5.71
CA ARG A 40 -7.40 10.05 6.83
C ARG A 40 -6.55 11.29 7.14
N ASP A 41 -5.22 11.12 7.16
CA ASP A 41 -4.29 12.22 7.40
C ASP A 41 -4.34 13.25 6.27
N SER A 42 -4.53 12.83 5.02
CA SER A 42 -4.72 13.70 3.86
C SER A 42 -6.01 14.54 3.95
N LEU A 43 -6.98 14.13 4.76
CA LEU A 43 -8.26 14.82 4.97
C LEU A 43 -8.35 15.56 6.30
N LEU A 44 -7.24 15.80 7.02
CA LEU A 44 -7.25 16.45 8.34
C LEU A 44 -7.89 17.85 8.35
N ALA A 45 -7.83 18.56 7.22
CA ALA A 45 -8.46 19.89 7.08
C ALA A 45 -9.99 19.82 6.84
N TRP A 46 -10.54 18.63 6.70
CA TRP A 46 -11.94 18.40 6.41
C TRP A 46 -12.70 17.96 7.66
N GLU A 47 -14.02 18.13 7.67
CA GLU A 47 -14.85 17.59 8.75
C GLU A 47 -14.77 16.06 8.80
N HIS A 48 -14.81 15.51 10.00
CA HIS A 48 -14.67 14.05 10.23
C HIS A 48 -15.65 13.19 9.42
N ASN A 49 -16.86 13.69 9.15
CA ASN A 49 -17.84 12.99 8.33
C ASN A 49 -17.37 12.75 6.89
N GLN A 50 -16.47 13.60 6.35
CA GLN A 50 -15.91 13.41 5.01
C GLN A 50 -15.03 12.16 4.96
N TRP A 51 -14.25 11.91 6.00
CA TRP A 51 -13.51 10.66 6.15
C TRP A 51 -14.46 9.45 6.18
N LEU A 52 -15.52 9.49 6.95
CA LEU A 52 -16.49 8.38 7.04
C LEU A 52 -17.14 8.09 5.68
N CYS A 53 -17.42 9.13 4.89
CA CYS A 53 -17.95 8.96 3.54
C CYS A 53 -16.91 8.33 2.60
N LEU A 54 -15.65 8.77 2.66
CA LEU A 54 -14.57 8.19 1.86
C LEU A 54 -14.33 6.72 2.21
N ASP A 55 -14.31 6.40 3.50
CA ASP A 55 -14.12 5.02 3.95
C ASP A 55 -15.23 4.09 3.41
N LYS A 56 -16.49 4.52 3.45
CA LYS A 56 -17.60 3.77 2.88
C LYS A 56 -17.46 3.60 1.37
N LEU A 57 -17.12 4.67 0.67
CA LEU A 57 -16.98 4.68 -0.79
C LEU A 57 -15.90 3.70 -1.24
N TRP A 58 -14.68 3.85 -0.74
CA TRP A 58 -13.56 3.01 -1.17
C TRP A 58 -13.59 1.60 -0.60
N THR A 59 -14.34 1.35 0.46
CA THR A 59 -14.69 -0.01 0.87
C THR A 59 -15.54 -0.70 -0.20
N LYS A 60 -16.49 0.01 -0.81
CA LYS A 60 -17.31 -0.53 -1.91
C LYS A 60 -16.53 -0.70 -3.21
N GLU A 61 -15.58 0.19 -3.51
CA GLU A 61 -14.83 0.16 -4.76
C GLU A 61 -13.78 -0.97 -4.78
N SER A 62 -12.96 -1.08 -3.75
CA SER A 62 -11.81 -1.99 -3.74
C SER A 62 -11.59 -2.73 -2.43
N ASN A 63 -12.41 -2.43 -1.41
CA ASN A 63 -12.12 -2.80 -0.02
C ASN A 63 -10.73 -2.29 0.42
N TRP A 64 -10.35 -1.09 -0.04
CA TRP A 64 -9.06 -0.45 0.23
C TRP A 64 -7.82 -1.20 -0.29
N ARG A 65 -7.99 -2.17 -1.18
CA ARG A 65 -6.88 -2.93 -1.75
C ARG A 65 -6.23 -2.15 -2.89
N HIS A 66 -4.96 -1.84 -2.76
CA HIS A 66 -4.22 -1.09 -3.79
C HIS A 66 -4.00 -1.91 -5.07
N GLU A 67 -3.94 -3.23 -4.95
CA GLU A 67 -3.79 -4.16 -6.07
C GLU A 67 -5.11 -4.46 -6.81
N ALA A 68 -6.22 -3.87 -6.38
CA ALA A 68 -7.52 -4.12 -6.99
C ALA A 68 -7.55 -3.68 -8.46
N TYR A 69 -8.08 -4.54 -9.31
CA TYR A 69 -8.19 -4.29 -10.75
C TYR A 69 -9.52 -4.80 -11.29
N ASN A 70 -10.26 -3.93 -11.99
CA ASN A 70 -11.49 -4.32 -12.66
C ASN A 70 -11.19 -4.83 -14.08
N LYS A 71 -11.45 -6.11 -14.33
CA LYS A 71 -11.23 -6.73 -15.64
C LYS A 71 -12.23 -6.27 -16.69
N VAL A 72 -13.35 -5.68 -16.30
CA VAL A 72 -14.36 -5.14 -17.22
C VAL A 72 -13.86 -3.79 -17.72
N ALA A 73 -13.69 -3.70 -19.02
CA ALA A 73 -13.23 -2.45 -19.66
C ALA A 73 -14.39 -1.49 -19.90
N VAL A 74 -14.09 -0.21 -19.78
CA VAL A 74 -14.94 0.88 -20.23
C VAL A 74 -14.26 1.60 -21.39
N TYR A 75 -15.02 1.96 -22.42
CA TYR A 75 -14.51 2.76 -23.53
C TYR A 75 -14.83 4.24 -23.27
N GLN A 76 -13.79 5.04 -23.18
CA GLN A 76 -13.89 6.48 -22.99
C GLN A 76 -13.20 7.19 -24.17
N ASN A 77 -13.97 7.94 -24.97
CA ASN A 77 -13.47 8.58 -26.19
C ASN A 77 -12.74 7.60 -27.14
N GLY A 78 -13.29 6.39 -27.32
CA GLY A 78 -12.70 5.33 -28.15
C GLY A 78 -11.49 4.61 -27.54
N VAL A 79 -11.03 5.00 -26.34
CA VAL A 79 -9.92 4.37 -25.64
C VAL A 79 -10.45 3.39 -24.60
N LYS A 80 -9.97 2.14 -24.69
CA LYS A 80 -10.26 1.09 -23.70
C LYS A 80 -9.54 1.39 -22.40
N ARG A 81 -10.27 1.45 -21.30
CA ARG A 81 -9.73 1.72 -19.96
C ARG A 81 -10.31 0.74 -18.95
N HIS A 82 -9.52 0.43 -17.93
CA HIS A 82 -9.92 -0.37 -16.77
C HIS A 82 -9.84 0.50 -15.52
N ALA A 83 -10.72 0.24 -14.57
CA ALA A 83 -10.63 0.85 -13.24
C ALA A 83 -9.60 0.07 -12.40
N GLY A 84 -8.80 0.77 -11.63
CA GLY A 84 -7.75 0.16 -10.82
C GLY A 84 -7.49 0.87 -9.51
N GLY A 85 -6.77 0.17 -8.63
CA GLY A 85 -6.32 0.68 -7.35
C GLY A 85 -7.40 0.87 -6.31
N ILE A 86 -7.04 1.49 -5.21
CA ILE A 86 -7.95 1.80 -4.09
C ILE A 86 -9.20 2.55 -4.56
N PRO A 87 -9.07 3.64 -5.34
CA PRO A 87 -10.24 4.44 -5.73
C PRO A 87 -11.02 3.89 -6.94
N GLN A 88 -10.53 2.86 -7.62
CA GLN A 88 -11.12 2.31 -8.84
C GLN A 88 -11.34 3.36 -9.95
N ILE A 89 -10.35 4.21 -10.16
CA ILE A 89 -10.38 5.23 -11.23
C ILE A 89 -9.99 4.60 -12.57
N LEU A 90 -10.68 5.00 -13.64
CA LEU A 90 -10.37 4.56 -15.00
C LEU A 90 -8.96 4.98 -15.42
N GLY A 91 -8.17 3.98 -15.85
CA GLY A 91 -6.80 4.18 -16.30
C GLY A 91 -5.75 4.23 -15.19
N LEU A 92 -6.13 4.08 -13.92
CA LEU A 92 -5.20 3.95 -12.82
C LEU A 92 -4.66 2.51 -12.77
N SER A 93 -3.33 2.36 -12.81
CA SER A 93 -2.69 1.06 -12.66
C SER A 93 -2.70 0.59 -11.20
N PRO A 94 -3.01 -0.69 -10.93
CA PRO A 94 -2.87 -1.25 -9.59
C PRO A 94 -1.40 -1.31 -9.12
N ASP A 95 -0.43 -1.21 -10.03
CA ASP A 95 1.01 -1.16 -9.72
C ASP A 95 1.48 0.24 -9.28
N THR A 96 0.61 1.25 -9.39
CA THR A 96 0.89 2.60 -8.88
C THR A 96 1.08 2.56 -7.37
N ASN A 97 2.03 3.34 -6.84
CA ASN A 97 2.25 3.43 -5.39
C ASN A 97 0.94 3.73 -4.65
N PRO A 98 0.62 3.03 -3.55
CA PRO A 98 -0.64 3.21 -2.82
C PRO A 98 -0.94 4.64 -2.39
N THR A 99 0.07 5.42 -1.96
CA THR A 99 -0.13 6.83 -1.60
C THR A 99 -0.54 7.67 -2.80
N GLU A 100 0.09 7.45 -3.95
CA GLU A 100 -0.28 8.13 -5.19
C GLU A 100 -1.69 7.75 -5.67
N GLN A 101 -2.09 6.49 -5.50
CA GLN A 101 -3.47 6.06 -5.79
C GLN A 101 -4.49 6.83 -4.94
N ILE A 102 -4.19 7.01 -3.65
CA ILE A 102 -5.03 7.75 -2.71
C ILE A 102 -5.12 9.22 -3.10
N ASP A 103 -3.98 9.86 -3.37
CA ASP A 103 -3.92 11.27 -3.77
C ASP A 103 -4.72 11.50 -5.05
N ARG A 104 -4.52 10.69 -6.08
CA ARG A 104 -5.31 10.76 -7.33
C ARG A 104 -6.79 10.51 -7.10
N GLY A 105 -7.15 9.62 -6.18
CA GLY A 105 -8.53 9.35 -5.80
C GLY A 105 -9.20 10.55 -5.12
N ILE A 106 -8.51 11.19 -4.20
CA ILE A 106 -8.98 12.41 -3.53
C ILE A 106 -9.14 13.55 -4.54
N ASP A 107 -8.14 13.76 -5.39
CA ASP A 107 -8.21 14.78 -6.45
C ASP A 107 -9.39 14.56 -7.39
N TYR A 108 -9.62 13.31 -7.82
CA TYR A 108 -10.77 12.96 -8.64
C TYR A 108 -12.10 13.31 -7.95
N ILE A 109 -12.23 12.98 -6.67
CA ILE A 109 -13.42 13.31 -5.87
C ILE A 109 -13.63 14.82 -5.79
N ILE A 110 -12.56 15.57 -5.49
CA ILE A 110 -12.62 17.04 -5.39
C ILE A 110 -13.10 17.65 -6.71
N HIS A 111 -12.49 17.25 -7.82
CA HIS A 111 -12.83 17.83 -9.14
C HIS A 111 -14.25 17.47 -9.58
N ARG A 112 -14.71 16.25 -9.33
CA ARG A 112 -15.99 15.79 -9.85
C ARG A 112 -17.16 16.01 -8.90
N TYR A 113 -16.93 15.87 -7.59
CA TYR A 113 -17.99 15.90 -6.59
C TYR A 113 -17.82 16.98 -5.53
N SER A 114 -16.70 17.65 -5.48
CA SER A 114 -16.27 18.60 -4.47
C SER A 114 -15.95 18.00 -3.10
N THR A 115 -16.66 16.97 -2.65
CA THR A 115 -16.44 16.36 -1.34
C THR A 115 -16.66 14.85 -1.36
N PRO A 116 -16.00 14.08 -0.47
CA PRO A 116 -16.23 12.64 -0.32
C PRO A 116 -17.69 12.27 -0.05
N CYS A 117 -18.40 13.05 0.76
CA CYS A 117 -19.82 12.74 1.05
C CYS A 117 -20.73 12.96 -0.15
N LYS A 118 -20.43 13.93 -1.03
CA LYS A 118 -21.17 14.08 -2.30
C LYS A 118 -20.88 12.91 -3.26
N ALA A 119 -19.63 12.46 -3.32
CA ALA A 119 -19.26 11.27 -4.10
C ALA A 119 -19.96 10.02 -3.58
N TRP A 120 -20.00 9.81 -2.26
CA TRP A 120 -20.70 8.71 -1.63
C TRP A 120 -22.21 8.73 -1.92
N LYS A 121 -22.85 9.90 -1.84
CA LYS A 121 -24.26 10.08 -2.18
C LYS A 121 -24.55 9.73 -3.65
N PHE A 122 -23.65 10.14 -4.55
CA PHE A 122 -23.76 9.79 -5.97
C PHE A 122 -23.62 8.28 -6.17
N TRP A 123 -22.64 7.65 -5.52
CA TRP A 123 -22.42 6.20 -5.57
C TRP A 123 -23.63 5.41 -5.09
N GLN A 124 -24.25 5.82 -3.97
CA GLN A 124 -25.46 5.18 -3.43
C GLN A 124 -26.62 5.17 -4.43
N LYS A 125 -26.71 6.20 -5.27
CA LYS A 125 -27.76 6.29 -6.30
C LYS A 125 -27.43 5.52 -7.57
N ASN A 126 -26.17 5.48 -7.97
CA ASN A 126 -25.75 5.04 -9.30
C ASN A 126 -24.94 3.73 -9.29
N GLY A 127 -24.38 3.32 -8.15
CA GLY A 127 -23.52 2.13 -8.02
C GLY A 127 -22.10 2.32 -8.57
N TRP A 128 -21.71 3.56 -8.89
CA TRP A 128 -20.38 3.99 -9.33
C TRP A 128 -20.18 5.47 -9.04
N TYR A 129 -18.93 5.97 -9.18
CA TYR A 129 -18.65 7.39 -8.99
C TYR A 129 -17.57 7.90 -9.95
#